data_063b5ab0db861861d4f12f5c473b2dde
#
_entry.id   063b5ab0db861861d4f12f5c473b2dde
#
_cell.length_a   1.000
_cell.length_b   1.000
_cell.length_c   1.000
_cell.angle_alpha   90.00
_cell.angle_beta   90.00
_cell.angle_gamma   90.00
#
_symmetry.space_group_name_H-M   'P 1'
#
loop_
_entity.id
_entity.type
_entity.pdbx_description
1 polymer ?
#
loop_
_entity_poly.entity_id
_entity_poly.type
_entity_poly.pdbx_seq_one_letter_code
_entity_poly.pdbx_strand_id
1 'polypeptide(L)'
;INPLKNGNTTIIIKTTDGTNIIKEVPLTITGIDDGDSGEQGGDNPGGGDDENKELPFIDVKKGDWYYNAVEYTYKNGIISGATDTEFRPTKNITRGMIVTILWRMEGKPKVTGIEDFPDVTGQYYYDAVRWAAKDKIVSGYNSGKFGPNDNITREQLATILCNYAKYKKQNVNLSTDTSKYKDWYKVTGYARPAMSWAVSTGVITGKYNGTKVDPQGTASRAEAAGMIYNYCTKIK
;
A
#
# COMPACT_ATOMS: atom_id res chain seq x y z
N ILE A 1 -8.92 -32.75 4.22
CA ILE A 1 -7.58 -32.11 4.27
C ILE A 1 -7.83 -30.63 4.37
N ASN A 2 -7.52 -30.04 5.51
CA ASN A 2 -7.58 -28.58 5.65
C ASN A 2 -6.20 -28.03 5.28
N PRO A 3 -6.06 -27.31 4.17
CA PRO A 3 -4.79 -26.70 3.82
C PRO A 3 -4.48 -25.55 4.80
N LEU A 4 -3.27 -25.55 5.32
CA LEU A 4 -2.81 -24.54 6.28
C LEU A 4 -2.07 -23.37 5.58
N LYS A 5 -1.85 -23.44 4.28
CA LYS A 5 -1.17 -22.39 3.48
C LYS A 5 -1.31 -22.64 1.97
N ASN A 6 -1.12 -21.59 1.19
CA ASN A 6 -1.02 -21.71 -0.27
C ASN A 6 0.20 -22.54 -0.67
N GLY A 7 0.07 -23.31 -1.74
CA GLY A 7 1.16 -24.13 -2.26
C GLY A 7 0.70 -25.09 -3.36
N ASN A 8 1.67 -25.74 -3.95
CA ASN A 8 1.44 -26.80 -4.91
C ASN A 8 1.52 -28.16 -4.21
N THR A 9 0.56 -29.03 -4.49
CA THR A 9 0.55 -30.42 -4.02
C THR A 9 0.03 -31.31 -5.13
N THR A 10 0.18 -32.60 -4.97
CA THR A 10 -0.37 -33.59 -5.91
C THR A 10 -1.34 -34.49 -5.17
N ILE A 11 -2.54 -34.63 -5.71
CA ILE A 11 -3.49 -35.65 -5.24
C ILE A 11 -3.23 -36.92 -6.01
N ILE A 12 -2.97 -38.00 -5.28
CA ILE A 12 -2.84 -39.34 -5.84
C ILE A 12 -4.18 -40.06 -5.64
N ILE A 13 -4.86 -40.32 -6.75
CA ILE A 13 -6.10 -41.09 -6.77
C ILE A 13 -5.76 -42.53 -7.14
N LYS A 14 -6.12 -43.48 -6.25
CA LYS A 14 -5.97 -44.90 -6.50
C LYS A 14 -7.34 -45.55 -6.54
N THR A 15 -7.55 -46.45 -7.49
CA THR A 15 -8.76 -47.26 -7.52
C THR A 15 -8.72 -48.34 -6.42
N THR A 16 -9.87 -48.64 -5.84
CA THR A 16 -10.03 -49.68 -4.78
C THR A 16 -10.66 -50.93 -5.32
N ASP A 17 -10.85 -51.02 -6.64
CA ASP A 17 -11.51 -52.15 -7.33
C ASP A 17 -10.55 -53.25 -7.79
N GLY A 18 -9.28 -53.19 -7.37
CA GLY A 18 -8.25 -54.15 -7.75
C GLY A 18 -7.55 -53.85 -9.08
N THR A 19 -7.93 -52.81 -9.80
CA THR A 19 -7.29 -52.45 -11.09
C THR A 19 -5.97 -51.71 -10.94
N ASN A 20 -5.64 -51.24 -9.73
CA ASN A 20 -4.40 -50.57 -9.38
C ASN A 20 -4.06 -49.32 -10.25
N ILE A 21 -5.08 -48.67 -10.80
CA ILE A 21 -4.89 -47.45 -11.59
C ILE A 21 -4.54 -46.31 -10.64
N ILE A 22 -3.39 -45.68 -10.86
CA ILE A 22 -2.93 -44.53 -10.13
C ILE A 22 -3.01 -43.31 -11.06
N LYS A 23 -3.71 -42.28 -10.66
CA LYS A 23 -3.74 -41.00 -11.39
C LYS A 23 -3.24 -39.91 -10.48
N GLU A 24 -2.20 -39.23 -10.91
CA GLU A 24 -1.70 -38.04 -10.26
C GLU A 24 -2.39 -36.82 -10.83
N VAL A 25 -2.96 -36.00 -9.96
CA VAL A 25 -3.60 -34.73 -10.31
C VAL A 25 -2.85 -33.62 -9.59
N PRO A 26 -2.12 -32.77 -10.32
CA PRO A 26 -1.50 -31.62 -9.70
C PRO A 26 -2.60 -30.68 -9.20
N LEU A 27 -2.48 -30.27 -7.95
CA LEU A 27 -3.37 -29.32 -7.32
C LEU A 27 -2.57 -28.11 -6.86
N THR A 28 -2.91 -26.96 -7.41
CA THR A 28 -2.41 -25.67 -6.91
C THR A 28 -3.44 -25.10 -5.96
N ILE A 29 -3.06 -24.94 -4.70
CA ILE A 29 -3.90 -24.32 -3.69
C ILE A 29 -3.54 -22.84 -3.66
N THR A 30 -4.45 -22.02 -4.16
CA THR A 30 -4.36 -20.55 -4.12
C THR A 30 -5.57 -20.00 -3.38
N GLY A 31 -5.40 -18.90 -2.66
CA GLY A 31 -6.53 -18.20 -2.03
C GLY A 31 -7.12 -18.98 -0.84
N ILE A 32 -6.25 -19.53 0.03
CA ILE A 32 -6.73 -19.88 1.37
C ILE A 32 -7.16 -18.57 1.99
N ASP A 33 -8.47 -18.41 2.03
CA ASP A 33 -9.13 -17.30 2.67
C ASP A 33 -9.08 -17.56 4.18
N ASP A 34 -8.27 -16.80 4.91
CA ASP A 34 -8.23 -16.86 6.38
C ASP A 34 -9.45 -16.16 6.99
N GLY A 35 -10.56 -16.16 6.25
CA GLY A 35 -11.87 -15.74 6.74
C GLY A 35 -12.07 -14.22 6.80
N ASP A 36 -11.25 -13.44 6.13
CA ASP A 36 -11.46 -12.01 5.99
C ASP A 36 -11.52 -11.62 4.50
N SER A 37 -12.68 -11.13 4.06
CA SER A 37 -12.93 -10.58 2.73
C SER A 37 -12.25 -9.21 2.49
N GLY A 38 -11.11 -8.97 3.12
CA GLY A 38 -10.22 -7.85 2.85
C GLY A 38 -9.32 -8.18 1.66
N GLU A 39 -9.41 -7.39 0.60
CA GLU A 39 -8.55 -7.49 -0.58
C GLU A 39 -7.07 -7.64 -0.19
N GLN A 40 -6.58 -8.86 -0.16
CA GLN A 40 -5.15 -9.13 0.02
C GLN A 40 -4.41 -8.67 -1.23
N GLY A 41 -3.62 -7.62 -1.09
CA GLY A 41 -2.55 -7.39 -2.03
C GLY A 41 -1.61 -8.60 -1.97
N GLY A 42 -1.63 -9.44 -3.00
CA GLY A 42 -0.84 -10.67 -3.06
C GLY A 42 0.62 -10.42 -2.73
N ASP A 43 1.18 -11.21 -1.82
CA ASP A 43 2.62 -11.33 -1.62
C ASP A 43 3.23 -11.97 -2.87
N ASN A 44 3.51 -11.18 -3.89
CA ASN A 44 4.43 -11.57 -4.94
C ASN A 44 5.78 -10.92 -4.64
N PRO A 45 6.80 -11.66 -4.20
CA PRO A 45 8.16 -11.16 -4.07
C PRO A 45 8.78 -11.05 -5.48
N GLY A 46 8.34 -10.08 -6.25
CA GLY A 46 8.92 -9.75 -7.55
C GLY A 46 10.18 -8.90 -7.39
N GLY A 47 11.12 -9.37 -6.63
CA GLY A 47 12.50 -8.88 -6.60
C GLY A 47 13.38 -9.80 -7.43
N GLY A 48 13.35 -9.66 -8.74
CA GLY A 48 14.27 -10.31 -9.67
C GLY A 48 14.54 -9.33 -10.79
N ASP A 49 15.83 -9.05 -11.05
CA ASP A 49 16.38 -8.15 -12.05
C ASP A 49 15.98 -8.55 -13.49
N ASP A 50 14.73 -8.34 -13.84
CA ASP A 50 14.26 -8.45 -15.23
C ASP A 50 13.67 -7.11 -15.64
N GLU A 51 14.56 -6.21 -16.09
CA GLU A 51 14.21 -4.85 -16.56
C GLU A 51 13.19 -4.87 -17.71
N ASN A 52 12.91 -6.04 -18.29
CA ASN A 52 12.08 -6.20 -19.48
C ASN A 52 10.69 -6.82 -19.19
N LYS A 53 10.32 -7.04 -17.94
CA LYS A 53 9.03 -7.63 -17.61
C LYS A 53 7.92 -6.57 -17.74
N GLU A 54 7.02 -6.75 -18.70
CA GLU A 54 5.80 -5.92 -18.81
C GLU A 54 4.94 -6.07 -17.54
N LEU A 55 4.18 -5.01 -17.23
CA LEU A 55 3.22 -5.07 -16.12
C LEU A 55 2.16 -6.14 -16.41
N PRO A 56 1.81 -6.98 -15.43
CA PRO A 56 0.79 -8.01 -15.63
C PRO A 56 -0.65 -7.45 -15.65
N PHE A 57 -0.81 -6.15 -15.38
CA PHE A 57 -2.12 -5.53 -15.14
C PHE A 57 -2.81 -5.11 -16.43
N ILE A 58 -3.95 -5.72 -16.73
CA ILE A 58 -4.75 -5.41 -17.93
C ILE A 58 -5.41 -4.01 -17.86
N ASP A 59 -5.54 -3.46 -16.66
CA ASP A 59 -6.17 -2.17 -16.36
C ASP A 59 -5.17 -1.02 -16.17
N VAL A 60 -3.88 -1.24 -16.54
CA VAL A 60 -2.81 -0.23 -16.52
C VAL A 60 -2.14 -0.18 -17.89
N LYS A 61 -2.25 0.95 -18.60
CA LYS A 61 -1.74 1.13 -19.97
C LYS A 61 -0.61 2.16 -20.01
N LYS A 62 0.34 1.98 -20.92
CA LYS A 62 1.51 2.88 -21.11
C LYS A 62 1.16 4.37 -21.28
N GLY A 63 -0.06 4.72 -21.69
CA GLY A 63 -0.53 6.11 -21.81
C GLY A 63 -1.17 6.68 -20.54
N ASP A 64 -1.37 5.88 -19.50
CA ASP A 64 -1.99 6.33 -18.26
C ASP A 64 -1.02 7.21 -17.47
N TRP A 65 -1.54 8.29 -16.86
CA TRP A 65 -0.73 9.23 -16.09
C TRP A 65 0.00 8.58 -14.89
N TYR A 66 -0.53 7.44 -14.42
CA TYR A 66 0.02 6.68 -13.30
C TYR A 66 0.91 5.52 -13.73
N TYR A 67 1.06 5.26 -15.04
CA TYR A 67 1.77 4.07 -15.53
C TYR A 67 3.17 3.91 -14.92
N ASN A 68 4.01 4.95 -15.02
CA ASN A 68 5.38 4.90 -14.50
C ASN A 68 5.43 4.69 -12.98
N ALA A 69 4.47 5.26 -12.26
CA ALA A 69 4.39 5.10 -10.80
C ALA A 69 3.97 3.67 -10.42
N VAL A 70 2.99 3.10 -11.12
CA VAL A 70 2.58 1.70 -10.91
C VAL A 70 3.71 0.75 -11.30
N GLU A 71 4.34 0.96 -12.45
CA GLU A 71 5.47 0.15 -12.90
C GLU A 71 6.61 0.15 -11.88
N TYR A 72 7.05 1.33 -11.45
CA TYR A 72 8.10 1.47 -10.45
C TYR A 72 7.74 0.78 -9.14
N THR A 73 6.56 1.07 -8.59
CA THR A 73 6.16 0.53 -7.30
C THR A 73 5.92 -0.98 -7.35
N TYR A 74 5.46 -1.51 -8.48
CA TYR A 74 5.31 -2.95 -8.69
C TYR A 74 6.67 -3.66 -8.84
N LYS A 75 7.53 -3.18 -9.75
CA LYS A 75 8.85 -3.78 -10.00
C LYS A 75 9.76 -3.77 -8.76
N ASN A 76 9.62 -2.77 -7.90
CA ASN A 76 10.35 -2.68 -6.62
C ASN A 76 9.63 -3.40 -5.44
N GLY A 77 8.54 -4.14 -5.69
CA GLY A 77 7.83 -4.89 -4.65
C GLY A 77 7.13 -4.01 -3.60
N ILE A 78 6.93 -2.71 -3.90
CA ILE A 78 6.34 -1.72 -2.98
C ILE A 78 4.82 -1.87 -2.95
N ILE A 79 4.18 -1.88 -4.12
CA ILE A 79 2.73 -2.05 -4.27
C ILE A 79 2.46 -3.20 -5.22
N SER A 80 1.73 -4.20 -4.76
CA SER A 80 1.27 -5.32 -5.58
C SER A 80 -0.05 -4.99 -6.29
N GLY A 81 -0.45 -5.83 -7.25
CA GLY A 81 -1.79 -5.79 -7.82
C GLY A 81 -2.87 -6.01 -6.76
N ALA A 82 -4.09 -5.66 -7.09
CA ALA A 82 -5.28 -6.09 -6.33
C ALA A 82 -5.57 -7.58 -6.60
N THR A 83 -5.22 -8.03 -7.79
CA THR A 83 -5.16 -9.43 -8.21
C THR A 83 -3.88 -9.64 -9.03
N ASP A 84 -3.64 -10.84 -9.52
CA ASP A 84 -2.49 -11.13 -10.38
C ASP A 84 -2.52 -10.34 -11.71
N THR A 85 -3.71 -9.95 -12.17
CA THR A 85 -3.93 -9.29 -13.47
C THR A 85 -4.55 -7.91 -13.40
N GLU A 86 -4.92 -7.43 -12.22
CA GLU A 86 -5.55 -6.11 -12.03
C GLU A 86 -4.85 -5.31 -10.94
N PHE A 87 -4.57 -4.04 -11.23
CA PHE A 87 -4.07 -3.08 -10.24
C PHE A 87 -5.20 -2.33 -9.54
N ARG A 88 -6.34 -2.16 -10.20
CA ARG A 88 -7.52 -1.37 -9.78
C ARG A 88 -7.18 0.08 -9.46
N PRO A 89 -6.65 0.85 -10.42
CA PRO A 89 -6.06 2.17 -10.20
C PRO A 89 -7.04 3.20 -9.61
N THR A 90 -8.34 3.07 -9.90
CA THR A 90 -9.38 4.00 -9.44
C THR A 90 -9.98 3.64 -8.07
N LYS A 91 -9.71 2.44 -7.56
CA LYS A 91 -10.16 2.04 -6.22
C LYS A 91 -9.49 2.88 -5.14
N ASN A 92 -10.24 3.22 -4.10
CA ASN A 92 -9.66 3.88 -2.92
C ASN A 92 -8.66 2.95 -2.22
N ILE A 93 -7.63 3.54 -1.62
CA ILE A 93 -6.70 2.83 -0.77
C ILE A 93 -6.99 3.14 0.70
N THR A 94 -6.80 2.14 1.57
CA THR A 94 -7.08 2.31 3.00
C THR A 94 -5.84 2.70 3.80
N ARG A 95 -6.07 3.20 5.02
CA ARG A 95 -5.01 3.56 5.96
C ARG A 95 -4.13 2.35 6.32
N GLY A 96 -4.75 1.19 6.54
CA GLY A 96 -4.05 -0.07 6.82
C GLY A 96 -3.16 -0.51 5.66
N MET A 97 -3.63 -0.37 4.42
CA MET A 97 -2.83 -0.68 3.22
C MET A 97 -1.58 0.20 3.13
N ILE A 98 -1.71 1.52 3.31
CA ILE A 98 -0.56 2.44 3.26
C ILE A 98 0.50 2.07 4.30
N VAL A 99 0.07 1.82 5.52
CA VAL A 99 1.01 1.47 6.59
C VAL A 99 1.70 0.14 6.31
N THR A 100 0.96 -0.83 5.77
CA THR A 100 1.52 -2.13 5.37
C THR A 100 2.56 -1.99 4.25
N ILE A 101 2.31 -1.09 3.28
CA ILE A 101 3.28 -0.78 2.22
C ILE A 101 4.58 -0.25 2.83
N LEU A 102 4.51 0.76 3.70
CA LEU A 102 5.70 1.34 4.34
C LEU A 102 6.45 0.33 5.22
N TRP A 103 5.73 -0.51 5.96
CA TRP A 103 6.30 -1.57 6.77
C TRP A 103 7.05 -2.62 5.94
N ARG A 104 6.51 -2.98 4.77
CA ARG A 104 7.18 -3.87 3.81
C ARG A 104 8.45 -3.23 3.23
N MET A 105 8.41 -1.94 2.91
CA MET A 105 9.59 -1.18 2.44
C MET A 105 10.72 -1.20 3.47
N GLU A 106 10.42 -1.28 4.77
CA GLU A 106 11.41 -1.39 5.86
C GLU A 106 11.77 -2.85 6.21
N GLY A 107 11.39 -3.82 5.39
CA GLY A 107 11.73 -5.23 5.61
C GLY A 107 10.92 -5.90 6.72
N LYS A 108 9.72 -5.41 7.00
CA LYS A 108 8.76 -5.99 7.97
C LYS A 108 9.33 -6.05 9.42
N PRO A 109 9.78 -4.94 9.99
CA PRO A 109 10.37 -4.94 11.34
C PRO A 109 9.36 -5.44 12.39
N LYS A 110 9.82 -6.34 13.26
CA LYS A 110 9.01 -6.83 14.38
C LYS A 110 8.94 -5.80 15.50
N VAL A 111 7.79 -5.69 16.13
CA VAL A 111 7.53 -4.75 17.22
C VAL A 111 6.89 -5.46 18.40
N THR A 112 7.38 -5.14 19.61
CA THR A 112 6.84 -5.61 20.88
C THR A 112 6.66 -4.44 21.84
N GLY A 113 5.81 -4.60 22.85
CA GLY A 113 5.73 -3.66 23.98
C GLY A 113 5.03 -2.35 23.69
N ILE A 114 4.03 -2.35 22.83
CA ILE A 114 3.11 -1.21 22.63
C ILE A 114 1.66 -1.66 22.86
N GLU A 115 0.81 -0.71 23.22
CA GLU A 115 -0.63 -0.93 23.28
C GLU A 115 -1.22 -1.01 21.86
N ASP A 116 -2.18 -1.90 21.68
CA ASP A 116 -2.86 -2.07 20.42
C ASP A 116 -4.04 -1.09 20.29
N PHE A 117 -4.33 -0.66 19.09
CA PHE A 117 -5.59 0.01 18.82
C PHE A 117 -6.74 -0.99 18.90
N PRO A 118 -7.88 -0.64 19.50
CA PRO A 118 -8.98 -1.58 19.74
C PRO A 118 -9.61 -2.15 18.45
N ASP A 119 -9.37 -1.49 17.32
CA ASP A 119 -9.85 -1.88 15.99
C ASP A 119 -8.75 -2.51 15.12
N VAL A 120 -7.61 -2.86 15.70
CA VAL A 120 -6.49 -3.49 15.01
C VAL A 120 -6.18 -4.82 15.69
N THR A 121 -6.77 -5.90 15.17
CA THR A 121 -6.69 -7.23 15.78
C THR A 121 -6.41 -8.29 14.70
N GLY A 122 -5.22 -8.88 14.72
CA GLY A 122 -4.91 -10.12 13.99
C GLY A 122 -4.96 -10.12 12.46
N GLN A 123 -5.25 -9.00 11.81
CA GLN A 123 -5.30 -8.90 10.35
C GLN A 123 -3.90 -8.62 9.75
N TYR A 124 -3.81 -8.67 8.42
CA TYR A 124 -2.55 -8.49 7.67
C TYR A 124 -1.80 -7.19 7.99
N TYR A 125 -2.51 -6.15 8.43
CA TYR A 125 -1.93 -4.85 8.79
C TYR A 125 -1.54 -4.73 10.27
N TYR A 126 -1.78 -5.75 11.10
CA TYR A 126 -1.59 -5.70 12.55
C TYR A 126 -0.18 -5.27 12.95
N ASP A 127 0.84 -6.01 12.50
CA ASP A 127 2.23 -5.68 12.82
C ASP A 127 2.69 -4.37 12.20
N ALA A 128 2.20 -4.06 11.01
CA ALA A 128 2.50 -2.82 10.32
C ALA A 128 1.99 -1.58 11.09
N VAL A 129 0.76 -1.64 11.60
CA VAL A 129 0.17 -0.54 12.39
C VAL A 129 0.93 -0.35 13.69
N ARG A 130 1.27 -1.44 14.38
CA ARG A 130 2.05 -1.39 15.63
C ARG A 130 3.42 -0.76 15.41
N TRP A 131 4.13 -1.20 14.35
CA TRP A 131 5.41 -0.61 13.98
C TRP A 131 5.29 0.90 13.72
N ALA A 132 4.37 1.27 12.87
CA ALA A 132 4.21 2.66 12.46
C ALA A 132 3.76 3.57 13.63
N ALA A 133 2.96 3.05 14.57
CA ALA A 133 2.56 3.77 15.77
C ALA A 133 3.74 3.95 16.73
N LYS A 134 4.53 2.89 16.98
CA LYS A 134 5.72 2.94 17.82
C LYS A 134 6.72 3.98 17.33
N ASP A 135 6.96 4.01 16.03
CA ASP A 135 7.93 4.91 15.39
C ASP A 135 7.32 6.28 15.02
N LYS A 136 6.09 6.55 15.51
CA LYS A 136 5.38 7.83 15.33
C LYS A 136 5.14 8.22 13.87
N ILE A 137 5.11 7.23 12.98
CA ILE A 137 4.76 7.40 11.56
C ILE A 137 3.26 7.65 11.44
N VAL A 138 2.46 6.97 12.28
CA VAL A 138 1.02 7.17 12.36
C VAL A 138 0.58 7.42 13.80
N SER A 139 -0.60 8.02 13.92
CA SER A 139 -1.39 8.09 15.16
C SER A 139 -2.80 7.62 14.87
N GLY A 140 -3.51 7.21 15.91
CA GLY A 140 -4.95 6.96 15.83
C GLY A 140 -5.75 8.25 15.78
N TYR A 141 -7.06 8.09 15.64
CA TYR A 141 -8.03 9.16 15.79
C TYR A 141 -8.24 9.54 17.28
N ASN A 142 -8.89 10.69 17.51
CA ASN A 142 -9.26 11.11 18.87
C ASN A 142 -10.18 10.11 19.59
N SER A 143 -10.84 9.21 18.85
CA SER A 143 -11.62 8.10 19.37
C SER A 143 -10.79 6.96 19.97
N GLY A 144 -9.47 7.01 19.87
CA GLY A 144 -8.57 5.92 20.24
C GLY A 144 -8.47 4.79 19.22
N LYS A 145 -9.20 4.86 18.09
CA LYS A 145 -9.14 3.89 16.99
C LYS A 145 -8.09 4.29 15.95
N PHE A 146 -7.55 3.32 15.23
CA PHE A 146 -6.67 3.58 14.07
C PHE A 146 -7.44 3.80 12.77
N GLY A 147 -8.55 3.10 12.54
CA GLY A 147 -9.32 3.11 11.31
C GLY A 147 -8.61 2.42 10.15
N PRO A 148 -8.16 1.15 10.27
CA PRO A 148 -7.35 0.51 9.23
C PRO A 148 -8.08 0.34 7.90
N ASN A 149 -9.40 0.19 7.94
CA ASN A 149 -10.26 0.02 6.76
C ASN A 149 -10.82 1.34 6.21
N ASP A 150 -10.53 2.47 6.86
CA ASP A 150 -10.98 3.76 6.36
C ASP A 150 -10.18 4.16 5.12
N ASN A 151 -10.89 4.67 4.11
CA ASN A 151 -10.26 5.27 2.95
C ASN A 151 -9.40 6.46 3.38
N ILE A 152 -8.12 6.46 2.98
CA ILE A 152 -7.20 7.53 3.38
C ILE A 152 -7.44 8.79 2.56
N THR A 153 -7.46 9.96 3.22
CA THR A 153 -7.45 11.23 2.50
C THR A 153 -6.04 11.59 2.03
N ARG A 154 -5.96 12.48 1.03
CA ARG A 154 -4.67 12.89 0.47
C ARG A 154 -3.81 13.63 1.49
N GLU A 155 -4.41 14.44 2.37
CA GLU A 155 -3.65 15.10 3.46
C GLU A 155 -3.19 14.11 4.54
N GLN A 156 -3.98 13.06 4.82
CA GLN A 156 -3.56 11.99 5.73
C GLN A 156 -2.39 11.20 5.14
N LEU A 157 -2.45 10.86 3.85
CA LEU A 157 -1.35 10.17 3.17
C LEU A 157 -0.08 11.04 3.15
N ALA A 158 -0.20 12.33 2.85
CA ALA A 158 0.92 13.27 2.92
C ALA A 158 1.53 13.34 4.34
N THR A 159 0.67 13.33 5.37
CA THR A 159 1.10 13.33 6.77
C THR A 159 1.87 12.06 7.12
N ILE A 160 1.39 10.90 6.72
CA ILE A 160 2.07 9.62 6.93
C ILE A 160 3.43 9.61 6.21
N LEU A 161 3.49 10.02 4.95
CA LEU A 161 4.75 10.07 4.19
C LEU A 161 5.75 11.08 4.77
N CYS A 162 5.28 12.23 5.25
CA CYS A 162 6.13 13.22 5.94
C CYS A 162 6.68 12.66 7.26
N ASN A 163 5.86 11.97 8.05
CA ASN A 163 6.33 11.33 9.27
C ASN A 163 7.29 10.18 8.99
N TYR A 164 7.05 9.41 7.91
CA TYR A 164 7.97 8.38 7.45
C TYR A 164 9.31 8.99 7.01
N ALA A 165 9.30 10.14 6.32
CA ALA A 165 10.52 10.89 6.02
C ALA A 165 11.28 11.31 7.28
N LYS A 166 10.57 11.76 8.34
CA LYS A 166 11.20 12.04 9.66
C LYS A 166 11.83 10.79 10.27
N TYR A 167 11.12 9.65 10.23
CA TYR A 167 11.65 8.36 10.67
C TYR A 167 12.94 8.00 9.93
N LYS A 168 13.01 8.26 8.62
CA LYS A 168 14.21 8.09 7.78
C LYS A 168 15.26 9.20 8.00
N LYS A 169 15.05 10.13 8.93
CA LYS A 169 15.94 11.28 9.22
C LYS A 169 16.15 12.21 8.02
N GLN A 170 15.20 12.23 7.11
CA GLN A 170 15.21 13.15 5.95
C GLN A 170 14.71 14.55 6.35
N ASN A 171 15.10 15.56 5.56
CA ASN A 171 14.67 16.94 5.84
C ASN A 171 13.18 17.12 5.50
N VAL A 172 12.39 17.45 6.51
CA VAL A 172 10.96 17.72 6.37
C VAL A 172 10.59 19.20 6.62
N ASN A 173 11.57 20.03 6.94
CA ASN A 173 11.37 21.47 7.20
C ASN A 173 11.45 22.27 5.88
N LEU A 174 10.69 21.80 4.89
CA LEU A 174 10.61 22.44 3.58
C LEU A 174 9.23 23.06 3.39
N SER A 175 9.23 24.27 2.87
CA SER A 175 8.00 25.00 2.55
C SER A 175 8.12 25.70 1.20
N THR A 176 6.99 25.98 0.58
CA THR A 176 6.89 26.70 -0.68
C THR A 176 5.68 27.60 -0.68
N ASP A 177 5.62 28.53 -1.62
CA ASP A 177 4.40 29.30 -1.86
C ASP A 177 3.26 28.39 -2.27
N THR A 178 2.20 28.40 -1.49
CA THR A 178 0.99 27.57 -1.67
C THR A 178 -0.17 28.35 -2.28
N SER A 179 0.02 29.62 -2.62
CA SER A 179 -1.02 30.53 -3.16
C SER A 179 -1.64 30.06 -4.47
N LYS A 180 -0.88 29.28 -5.27
CA LYS A 180 -1.36 28.67 -6.52
C LYS A 180 -2.46 27.63 -6.30
N TYR A 181 -2.57 27.05 -5.09
CA TYR A 181 -3.55 26.02 -4.80
C TYR A 181 -4.86 26.62 -4.31
N LYS A 182 -5.86 26.69 -5.17
CA LYS A 182 -7.16 27.33 -4.91
C LYS A 182 -7.93 26.74 -3.74
N ASP A 183 -7.59 25.51 -3.32
CA ASP A 183 -8.23 24.76 -2.23
C ASP A 183 -7.32 24.57 -1.01
N TRP A 184 -6.20 25.32 -0.93
CA TRP A 184 -5.28 25.23 0.21
C TRP A 184 -5.96 25.52 1.55
N TYR A 185 -6.97 26.38 1.56
CA TYR A 185 -7.75 26.71 2.76
C TYR A 185 -8.48 25.50 3.38
N LYS A 186 -8.69 24.43 2.60
CA LYS A 186 -9.30 23.16 3.06
C LYS A 186 -8.32 22.26 3.79
N VAL A 187 -7.00 22.52 3.71
CA VAL A 187 -6.00 21.74 4.44
C VAL A 187 -6.21 21.95 5.93
N THR A 188 -6.40 20.86 6.66
CA THR A 188 -6.59 20.91 8.12
C THR A 188 -5.31 21.37 8.84
N GLY A 189 -5.48 21.99 10.00
CA GLY A 189 -4.35 22.57 10.74
C GLY A 189 -3.21 21.58 11.00
N TYR A 190 -3.55 20.36 11.39
CA TYR A 190 -2.55 19.32 11.68
C TYR A 190 -1.74 18.90 10.45
N ALA A 191 -2.37 18.92 9.27
CA ALA A 191 -1.76 18.44 8.04
C ALA A 191 -0.95 19.53 7.29
N ARG A 192 -1.12 20.81 7.64
CA ARG A 192 -0.46 21.92 6.92
C ARG A 192 1.05 21.77 6.78
N PRO A 193 1.83 21.42 7.83
CA PRO A 193 3.28 21.23 7.68
C PRO A 193 3.61 20.10 6.69
N ALA A 194 2.93 18.97 6.80
CA ALA A 194 3.14 17.83 5.93
C ALA A 194 2.72 18.09 4.48
N MET A 195 1.62 18.77 4.28
CA MET A 195 1.15 19.18 2.96
C MET A 195 2.10 20.19 2.31
N SER A 196 2.63 21.16 3.09
CA SER A 196 3.63 22.10 2.62
C SER A 196 4.91 21.39 2.19
N TRP A 197 5.41 20.48 3.01
CA TRP A 197 6.52 19.60 2.66
C TRP A 197 6.23 18.79 1.38
N ALA A 198 5.06 18.14 1.29
CA ALA A 198 4.72 17.29 0.18
C ALA A 198 4.64 18.03 -1.17
N VAL A 199 4.17 19.27 -1.18
CA VAL A 199 4.16 20.09 -2.40
C VAL A 199 5.52 20.70 -2.71
N SER A 200 6.33 21.06 -1.69
CA SER A 200 7.70 21.57 -1.86
C SER A 200 8.62 20.56 -2.51
N THR A 201 8.48 19.29 -2.09
CA THR A 201 9.30 18.17 -2.55
C THR A 201 8.77 17.54 -3.84
N GLY A 202 7.55 17.90 -4.25
CA GLY A 202 6.87 17.31 -5.39
C GLY A 202 6.34 15.90 -5.12
N VAL A 203 6.23 15.46 -3.86
CA VAL A 203 5.49 14.26 -3.45
C VAL A 203 4.03 14.40 -3.89
N ILE A 204 3.45 15.60 -3.72
CA ILE A 204 2.16 15.97 -4.30
C ILE A 204 2.40 16.96 -5.43
N THR A 205 1.95 16.63 -6.63
CA THR A 205 2.03 17.50 -7.82
C THR A 205 0.74 18.29 -8.07
N GLY A 206 -0.32 17.96 -7.33
CA GLY A 206 -1.64 18.59 -7.48
C GLY A 206 -2.52 17.93 -8.52
N LYS A 207 -3.79 18.31 -8.51
CA LYS A 207 -4.84 17.94 -9.48
C LYS A 207 -5.21 19.16 -10.32
N TYR A 208 -5.98 18.95 -11.39
CA TYR A 208 -6.50 20.03 -12.24
C TYR A 208 -5.37 20.98 -12.71
N ASN A 209 -4.42 20.42 -13.42
CA ASN A 209 -3.21 21.11 -13.90
C ASN A 209 -2.42 21.78 -12.77
N GLY A 210 -2.36 21.15 -11.60
CA GLY A 210 -1.57 21.61 -10.46
C GLY A 210 -2.19 22.76 -9.67
N THR A 211 -3.47 23.10 -9.91
CA THR A 211 -4.16 24.23 -9.23
C THR A 211 -4.87 23.83 -7.94
N LYS A 212 -4.98 22.54 -7.62
CA LYS A 212 -5.60 22.04 -6.40
C LYS A 212 -4.78 20.91 -5.80
N VAL A 213 -4.76 20.78 -4.48
CA VAL A 213 -4.16 19.68 -3.74
C VAL A 213 -5.17 18.61 -3.32
N ASP A 214 -6.46 18.97 -3.31
CA ASP A 214 -7.60 18.12 -2.93
C ASP A 214 -7.37 17.40 -1.58
N PRO A 215 -7.15 18.15 -0.48
CA PRO A 215 -6.63 17.58 0.77
C PRO A 215 -7.61 16.59 1.41
N GLN A 216 -8.91 16.85 1.32
CA GLN A 216 -9.98 16.02 1.89
C GLN A 216 -10.45 14.90 0.96
N GLY A 217 -10.05 14.93 -0.30
CA GLY A 217 -10.34 13.85 -1.25
C GLY A 217 -9.65 12.56 -0.85
N THR A 218 -10.37 11.43 -0.97
CA THR A 218 -9.77 10.11 -0.77
C THR A 218 -8.76 9.79 -1.86
N ALA A 219 -7.64 9.20 -1.48
CA ALA A 219 -6.63 8.78 -2.44
C ALA A 219 -7.05 7.47 -3.11
N SER A 220 -6.95 7.41 -4.43
CA SER A 220 -7.03 6.14 -5.15
C SER A 220 -5.70 5.38 -5.07
N ARG A 221 -5.71 4.10 -5.45
CA ARG A 221 -4.48 3.28 -5.52
C ARG A 221 -3.45 3.89 -6.49
N ALA A 222 -3.90 4.42 -7.63
CA ALA A 222 -3.03 5.12 -8.57
C ALA A 222 -2.43 6.41 -7.99
N GLU A 223 -3.23 7.20 -7.28
CA GLU A 223 -2.73 8.42 -6.62
C GLU A 223 -1.74 8.09 -5.51
N ALA A 224 -1.99 7.04 -4.73
CA ALA A 224 -1.06 6.58 -3.72
C ALA A 224 0.25 6.06 -4.33
N ALA A 225 0.18 5.28 -5.42
CA ALA A 225 1.36 4.86 -6.17
C ALA A 225 2.16 6.07 -6.66
N GLY A 226 1.48 7.10 -7.20
CA GLY A 226 2.13 8.34 -7.63
C GLY A 226 2.84 9.09 -6.49
N MET A 227 2.20 9.21 -5.33
CA MET A 227 2.80 9.88 -4.17
C MET A 227 3.99 9.09 -3.60
N ILE A 228 3.89 7.76 -3.52
CA ILE A 228 4.97 6.88 -3.07
C ILE A 228 6.13 6.88 -4.07
N TYR A 229 5.85 6.78 -5.37
CA TYR A 229 6.85 6.91 -6.42
C TYR A 229 7.62 8.22 -6.32
N ASN A 230 6.91 9.33 -6.19
CA ASN A 230 7.53 10.65 -6.03
C ASN A 230 8.36 10.72 -4.74
N TYR A 231 7.88 10.13 -3.65
CA TYR A 231 8.65 10.01 -2.42
C TYR A 231 9.96 9.26 -2.66
N CYS A 232 9.90 8.08 -3.23
CA CYS A 232 11.08 7.23 -3.45
C CYS A 232 12.12 7.85 -4.41
N THR A 233 11.66 8.62 -5.39
CA THR A 233 12.53 9.15 -6.46
C THR A 233 13.04 10.57 -6.22
N LYS A 234 12.33 11.35 -5.40
CA LYS A 234 12.66 12.78 -5.18
C LYS A 234 13.22 13.08 -3.81
N ILE A 235 12.94 12.23 -2.81
CA ILE A 235 13.43 12.43 -1.44
C ILE A 235 14.71 11.62 -1.25
N LYS A 236 15.80 12.31 -0.93
CA LYS A 236 17.12 11.72 -0.68
C LYS A 236 17.53 11.86 0.77
#